data_1fc626575db1afcc567321a56f133a0e
#
_entry.id   1fc626575db1afcc567321a56f133a0e
#
_cell.length_a   1.000
_cell.length_b   1.000
_cell.length_c   1.000
_cell.angle_alpha   90.00
_cell.angle_beta   90.00
_cell.angle_gamma   90.00
#
_symmetry.space_group_name_H-M   'P 1'
#
loop_
_entity.id
_entity.type
_entity.pdbx_description
1 polymer ?
#
loop_
_entity_poly.entity_id
_entity_poly.type
_entity_poly.pdbx_seq_one_letter_code
_entity_poly.pdbx_strand_id
1 'polypeptide(L)'
;IFRIRVRFQLTIHEVALDRTERFYKMIRLLETRRSVSRRDFLEELEVSPATFKRDLKYLCDRLNAPIVWDRRLNAYRLNSADPKAPKFSLPGLWFNASEAHALLAIQSLLDNLQPGLLTPHIAPLQSRIEALLGKGDHAATEVHKRIRLLRQAARTVVPQHFETVSHAVLARRRLNILHYNRTRNEAIEREVSPQRLVHYRDNWYLDAWCHLREGVRCFALESIRRAALLDAPARNVSETVLNEELGSSYGIFTGKADKIAKLRFTPERARWVAGETWHPQQKTTFDAEGYYLLEVPYREDQELVMDILKHGPEVEVLSPKGLREKVAQLHKQATQQGQNSGR
;
A
#
# COMPACT_ATOMS: atom_id res chain seq x y z
N ILE A 1 18.81 -20.08 26.59
CA ILE A 1 18.16 -20.93 25.57
C ILE A 1 16.77 -21.24 26.06
N PHE A 2 15.80 -20.39 25.77
CA PHE A 2 14.37 -20.70 25.91
C PHE A 2 13.67 -20.34 24.61
N ARG A 3 13.41 -21.33 23.77
CA ARG A 3 12.53 -21.25 22.60
C ARG A 3 11.09 -21.34 23.13
N ILE A 4 10.42 -20.19 23.27
CA ILE A 4 8.97 -20.17 23.44
C ILE A 4 8.36 -20.37 22.06
N ARG A 5 7.97 -21.62 21.79
CA ARG A 5 7.14 -21.98 20.64
C ARG A 5 5.69 -21.61 21.01
N VAL A 6 5.26 -20.41 20.66
CA VAL A 6 3.83 -20.09 20.73
C VAL A 6 3.15 -20.84 19.59
N ARG A 7 2.53 -21.96 19.95
CA ARG A 7 1.63 -22.71 19.07
C ARG A 7 0.31 -21.94 19.05
N PHE A 8 0.10 -21.11 18.04
CA PHE A 8 -1.25 -20.62 17.71
C PHE A 8 -2.06 -21.82 17.24
N GLN A 9 -2.79 -22.43 18.14
CA GLN A 9 -3.88 -23.33 17.83
C GLN A 9 -5.06 -22.45 17.41
N LEU A 10 -5.15 -22.12 16.10
CA LEU A 10 -6.36 -21.62 15.49
C LEU A 10 -7.40 -22.75 15.59
N THR A 11 -8.21 -22.68 16.62
CA THR A 11 -9.47 -23.41 16.66
C THR A 11 -10.33 -22.81 15.57
N ILE A 12 -10.34 -23.42 14.38
CA ILE A 12 -11.33 -23.13 13.34
C ILE A 12 -12.65 -23.57 13.93
N HIS A 13 -13.38 -22.64 14.57
CA HIS A 13 -14.81 -22.81 14.74
C HIS A 13 -15.35 -22.87 13.30
N GLU A 14 -15.98 -23.98 12.94
CA GLU A 14 -16.86 -24.11 11.79
C GLU A 14 -17.94 -23.02 11.91
N VAL A 15 -17.64 -21.84 11.36
CA VAL A 15 -18.61 -20.77 11.25
C VAL A 15 -19.53 -21.18 10.12
N ALA A 16 -20.77 -21.51 10.44
CA ALA A 16 -21.81 -21.79 9.45
C ALA A 16 -21.80 -20.66 8.41
N LEU A 17 -21.70 -21.03 7.12
CA LEU A 17 -21.69 -20.10 6.01
C LEU A 17 -22.81 -19.07 6.15
N ASP A 18 -22.48 -17.80 6.06
CA ASP A 18 -23.51 -16.77 6.04
C ASP A 18 -24.38 -16.92 4.77
N ARG A 19 -25.56 -16.29 4.77
CA ARG A 19 -26.53 -16.41 3.67
C ARG A 19 -25.96 -15.93 2.34
N THR A 20 -25.19 -14.88 2.37
CA THR A 20 -24.58 -14.26 1.19
C THR A 20 -23.49 -15.14 0.60
N GLU A 21 -22.67 -15.71 1.46
CA GLU A 21 -21.62 -16.64 1.10
C GLU A 21 -22.20 -17.90 0.47
N ARG A 22 -23.34 -18.40 0.98
CA ARG A 22 -24.06 -19.52 0.36
C ARG A 22 -24.58 -19.17 -1.04
N PHE A 23 -25.11 -17.96 -1.25
CA PHE A 23 -25.55 -17.52 -2.57
C PHE A 23 -24.40 -17.51 -3.58
N TYR A 24 -23.24 -16.97 -3.16
CA TYR A 24 -22.05 -16.96 -3.99
C TYR A 24 -21.58 -18.38 -4.35
N LYS A 25 -21.49 -19.27 -3.34
CA LYS A 25 -21.15 -20.69 -3.57
C LYS A 25 -22.12 -21.37 -4.51
N MET A 26 -23.43 -21.13 -4.35
CA MET A 26 -24.45 -21.71 -5.22
C MET A 26 -24.24 -21.30 -6.69
N ILE A 27 -24.07 -20.01 -6.97
CA ILE A 27 -23.86 -19.52 -8.33
C ILE A 27 -22.54 -20.03 -8.89
N ARG A 28 -21.46 -19.97 -8.12
CA ARG A 28 -20.13 -20.46 -8.53
C ARG A 28 -20.14 -21.95 -8.87
N LEU A 29 -20.83 -22.76 -8.08
CA LEU A 29 -20.99 -24.19 -8.38
C LEU A 29 -21.72 -24.41 -9.72
N LEU A 30 -22.76 -23.62 -10.00
CA LEU A 30 -23.51 -23.68 -11.25
C LEU A 30 -22.73 -23.15 -12.46
N GLU A 31 -21.80 -22.22 -12.25
CA GLU A 31 -20.91 -21.68 -13.29
C GLU A 31 -19.79 -22.66 -13.63
N THR A 32 -19.23 -23.32 -12.61
CA THR A 32 -18.09 -24.24 -12.77
C THR A 32 -18.53 -25.63 -13.20
N ARG A 33 -19.67 -26.10 -12.71
CA ARG A 33 -20.27 -27.41 -13.06
C ARG A 33 -21.49 -27.16 -13.92
N ARG A 34 -21.60 -27.77 -15.09
CA ARG A 34 -22.73 -27.59 -16.00
C ARG A 34 -24.10 -27.88 -15.37
N SER A 35 -24.12 -28.73 -14.36
CA SER A 35 -25.29 -29.08 -13.53
C SER A 35 -24.82 -29.49 -12.12
N VAL A 36 -25.65 -29.21 -11.10
CA VAL A 36 -25.37 -29.52 -9.70
C VAL A 36 -26.59 -30.18 -9.09
N SER A 37 -26.44 -31.38 -8.52
CA SER A 37 -27.54 -32.08 -7.87
C SER A 37 -27.92 -31.40 -6.55
N ARG A 38 -29.15 -31.67 -6.07
CA ARG A 38 -29.57 -31.19 -4.74
C ARG A 38 -28.64 -31.70 -3.64
N ARG A 39 -28.18 -32.93 -3.76
CA ARG A 39 -27.28 -33.57 -2.80
C ARG A 39 -25.93 -32.81 -2.73
N ASP A 40 -25.33 -32.54 -3.88
CA ASP A 40 -24.06 -31.82 -3.96
C ASP A 40 -24.16 -30.42 -3.34
N PHE A 41 -25.29 -29.73 -3.54
CA PHE A 41 -25.51 -28.44 -2.88
C PHE A 41 -25.58 -28.56 -1.37
N LEU A 42 -26.26 -29.58 -0.84
CA LEU A 42 -26.38 -29.78 0.62
C LEU A 42 -25.03 -30.11 1.25
N GLU A 43 -24.22 -30.94 0.56
CA GLU A 43 -22.88 -31.31 1.01
C GLU A 43 -21.91 -30.13 0.94
N GLU A 44 -21.87 -29.39 -0.18
CA GLU A 44 -20.94 -28.28 -0.38
C GLU A 44 -21.28 -27.03 0.47
N LEU A 45 -22.56 -26.81 0.75
CA LEU A 45 -23.02 -25.65 1.54
C LEU A 45 -23.17 -25.97 3.02
N GLU A 46 -23.10 -27.24 3.41
CA GLU A 46 -23.29 -27.73 4.79
C GLU A 46 -24.58 -27.21 5.43
N VAL A 47 -25.68 -27.25 4.66
CA VAL A 47 -26.98 -26.70 5.10
C VAL A 47 -28.11 -27.74 5.05
N SER A 48 -29.16 -27.48 5.86
CA SER A 48 -30.38 -28.26 5.81
C SER A 48 -31.12 -28.10 4.48
N PRO A 49 -31.92 -29.12 4.06
CA PRO A 49 -32.77 -29.01 2.88
C PRO A 49 -33.75 -27.83 2.92
N ALA A 50 -34.18 -27.42 4.11
CA ALA A 50 -35.09 -26.30 4.28
C ALA A 50 -34.36 -24.95 4.05
N THR A 51 -33.13 -24.82 4.51
CA THR A 51 -32.28 -23.65 4.29
C THR A 51 -31.95 -23.51 2.79
N PHE A 52 -31.52 -24.59 2.15
CA PHE A 52 -31.25 -24.60 0.72
C PHE A 52 -32.47 -24.15 -0.11
N LYS A 53 -33.67 -24.69 0.20
CA LYS A 53 -34.90 -24.32 -0.52
C LYS A 53 -35.25 -22.85 -0.38
N ARG A 54 -35.05 -22.26 0.83
CA ARG A 54 -35.28 -20.82 1.07
C ARG A 54 -34.26 -19.96 0.31
N ASP A 55 -33.02 -20.37 0.31
CA ASP A 55 -31.93 -19.65 -0.35
C ASP A 55 -32.10 -19.71 -1.89
N LEU A 56 -32.41 -20.87 -2.45
CA LEU A 56 -32.69 -21.03 -3.87
C LEU A 56 -33.90 -20.20 -4.31
N LYS A 57 -35.00 -20.23 -3.52
CA LYS A 57 -36.19 -19.42 -3.79
C LYS A 57 -35.84 -17.93 -3.82
N TYR A 58 -35.03 -17.44 -2.86
CA TYR A 58 -34.60 -16.04 -2.81
C TYR A 58 -33.74 -15.65 -4.03
N LEU A 59 -32.79 -16.50 -4.42
CA LEU A 59 -31.99 -16.31 -5.64
C LEU A 59 -32.85 -16.15 -6.88
N CYS A 60 -33.84 -17.03 -7.05
CA CYS A 60 -34.72 -16.99 -8.23
C CYS A 60 -35.73 -15.83 -8.18
N ASP A 61 -36.43 -15.63 -7.06
CA ASP A 61 -37.56 -14.70 -6.96
C ASP A 61 -37.15 -13.25 -6.75
N ARG A 62 -36.04 -13.01 -6.04
CA ARG A 62 -35.60 -11.67 -5.66
C ARG A 62 -34.38 -11.17 -6.42
N LEU A 63 -33.49 -12.08 -6.79
CA LEU A 63 -32.27 -11.74 -7.52
C LEU A 63 -32.33 -12.11 -8.99
N ASN A 64 -33.50 -12.68 -9.45
CA ASN A 64 -33.72 -13.10 -10.83
C ASN A 64 -32.65 -14.04 -11.37
N ALA A 65 -32.08 -14.90 -10.49
CA ALA A 65 -31.09 -15.87 -10.91
C ALA A 65 -31.73 -16.89 -11.87
N PRO A 66 -31.19 -17.11 -13.05
CA PRO A 66 -31.76 -18.00 -14.05
C PRO A 66 -31.47 -19.48 -13.74
N ILE A 67 -31.81 -19.91 -12.53
CA ILE A 67 -31.60 -21.29 -12.08
C ILE A 67 -32.84 -22.11 -12.40
N VAL A 68 -32.67 -23.19 -13.15
CA VAL A 68 -33.74 -24.09 -13.51
C VAL A 68 -33.43 -25.53 -13.09
N TRP A 69 -34.47 -26.28 -12.78
CA TRP A 69 -34.39 -27.72 -12.53
C TRP A 69 -34.46 -28.48 -13.85
N ASP A 70 -33.44 -29.24 -14.16
CA ASP A 70 -33.41 -30.13 -15.32
C ASP A 70 -33.81 -31.55 -14.90
N ARG A 71 -34.99 -31.98 -15.35
CA ARG A 71 -35.53 -33.30 -15.01
C ARG A 71 -34.68 -34.45 -15.55
N ARG A 72 -34.05 -34.27 -16.72
CA ARG A 72 -33.23 -35.31 -17.35
C ARG A 72 -31.94 -35.57 -16.59
N LEU A 73 -31.35 -34.50 -16.07
CA LEU A 73 -30.10 -34.55 -15.31
C LEU A 73 -30.35 -34.76 -13.81
N ASN A 74 -31.60 -34.67 -13.35
CA ASN A 74 -31.95 -34.63 -11.93
C ASN A 74 -31.11 -33.63 -11.14
N ALA A 75 -30.92 -32.45 -11.72
CA ALA A 75 -29.99 -31.44 -11.21
C ALA A 75 -30.42 -30.01 -11.55
N TYR A 76 -29.91 -29.03 -10.84
CA TYR A 76 -30.04 -27.61 -11.14
C TYR A 76 -28.98 -27.17 -12.14
N ARG A 77 -29.32 -26.24 -13.03
CA ARG A 77 -28.39 -25.58 -13.95
C ARG A 77 -28.75 -24.13 -14.18
N LEU A 78 -27.80 -23.33 -14.64
CA LEU A 78 -28.09 -21.99 -15.16
C LEU A 78 -28.76 -22.12 -16.56
N ASN A 79 -29.88 -21.44 -16.73
CA ASN A 79 -30.57 -21.35 -18.02
C ASN A 79 -29.92 -20.20 -18.83
N SER A 80 -28.92 -20.52 -19.63
CA SER A 80 -28.39 -19.62 -20.65
C SER A 80 -29.21 -19.79 -21.93
N ALA A 81 -30.31 -19.10 -22.03
CA ALA A 81 -31.17 -19.16 -23.21
C ALA A 81 -30.49 -18.61 -24.48
N ASP A 82 -29.54 -17.72 -24.33
CA ASP A 82 -28.73 -17.13 -25.40
C ASP A 82 -27.23 -17.21 -25.04
N PRO A 83 -26.40 -17.89 -25.88
CA PRO A 83 -24.93 -17.92 -25.67
C PRO A 83 -24.25 -16.57 -25.75
N LYS A 84 -24.91 -15.55 -26.34
CA LYS A 84 -24.41 -14.17 -26.45
C LYS A 84 -24.94 -13.24 -25.35
N ALA A 85 -25.90 -13.70 -24.53
CA ALA A 85 -26.38 -12.92 -23.41
C ALA A 85 -25.27 -12.75 -22.34
N PRO A 86 -25.18 -11.59 -21.64
CA PRO A 86 -24.25 -11.42 -20.54
C PRO A 86 -24.52 -12.50 -19.48
N LYS A 87 -23.45 -13.15 -19.03
CA LYS A 87 -23.55 -14.16 -17.96
C LYS A 87 -24.21 -13.53 -16.74
N PHE A 88 -25.15 -14.26 -16.15
CA PHE A 88 -25.76 -13.83 -14.90
C PHE A 88 -24.64 -13.64 -13.85
N SER A 89 -24.62 -12.48 -13.24
CA SER A 89 -23.80 -12.21 -12.06
C SER A 89 -24.70 -11.73 -10.94
N LEU A 90 -24.41 -12.14 -9.73
CA LEU A 90 -25.13 -11.62 -8.57
C LEU A 90 -24.98 -10.10 -8.53
N PRO A 91 -26.09 -9.34 -8.43
CA PRO A 91 -25.99 -7.88 -8.37
C PRO A 91 -25.36 -7.46 -7.06
N GLY A 92 -24.25 -6.75 -7.13
CA GLY A 92 -23.58 -6.15 -5.97
C GLY A 92 -22.20 -6.71 -5.68
N LEU A 93 -21.50 -6.01 -4.78
CA LEU A 93 -20.27 -6.50 -4.17
C LEU A 93 -20.64 -7.39 -2.98
N TRP A 94 -20.25 -8.63 -3.05
CA TRP A 94 -20.56 -9.62 -2.00
C TRP A 94 -19.32 -9.82 -1.13
N PHE A 95 -19.36 -9.24 0.07
CA PHE A 95 -18.35 -9.46 1.08
C PHE A 95 -19.00 -10.13 2.29
N ASN A 96 -18.31 -11.09 2.88
CA ASN A 96 -18.67 -11.53 4.23
C ASN A 96 -18.29 -10.45 5.27
N ALA A 97 -18.78 -10.57 6.49
CA ALA A 97 -18.54 -9.57 7.52
C ALA A 97 -17.03 -9.32 7.77
N SER A 98 -16.21 -10.36 7.72
CA SER A 98 -14.75 -10.26 7.91
C SER A 98 -14.08 -9.50 6.77
N GLU A 99 -14.46 -9.79 5.52
CA GLU A 99 -13.96 -9.09 4.33
C GLU A 99 -14.39 -7.62 4.32
N ALA A 100 -15.64 -7.35 4.71
CA ALA A 100 -16.15 -5.99 4.83
C ALA A 100 -15.38 -5.19 5.91
N HIS A 101 -15.08 -5.79 7.06
CA HIS A 101 -14.25 -5.18 8.10
C HIS A 101 -12.82 -4.93 7.61
N ALA A 102 -12.22 -5.89 6.89
CA ALA A 102 -10.88 -5.73 6.31
C ALA A 102 -10.83 -4.56 5.31
N LEU A 103 -11.86 -4.43 4.45
CA LEU A 103 -11.97 -3.31 3.51
C LEU A 103 -12.11 -1.96 4.21
N LEU A 104 -12.91 -1.86 5.28
CA LEU A 104 -13.02 -0.65 6.08
C LEU A 104 -11.71 -0.29 6.79
N ALA A 105 -10.98 -1.30 7.30
CA ALA A 105 -9.67 -1.08 7.89
C ALA A 105 -8.65 -0.57 6.84
N ILE A 106 -8.60 -1.20 5.66
CA ILE A 106 -7.76 -0.75 4.54
C ILE A 106 -8.11 0.68 4.14
N GLN A 107 -9.40 0.99 4.01
CA GLN A 107 -9.86 2.33 3.70
C GLN A 107 -9.40 3.35 4.76
N SER A 108 -9.57 3.03 6.05
CA SER A 108 -9.09 3.89 7.13
C SER A 108 -7.58 4.15 7.05
N LEU A 109 -6.79 3.14 6.66
CA LEU A 109 -5.36 3.30 6.42
C LEU A 109 -5.09 4.20 5.22
N LEU A 110 -5.81 4.03 4.11
CA LEU A 110 -5.66 4.87 2.90
C LEU A 110 -6.04 6.32 3.14
N ASP A 111 -7.14 6.59 3.85
CA ASP A 111 -7.55 7.95 4.22
C ASP A 111 -6.52 8.62 5.13
N ASN A 112 -5.85 7.86 5.98
CA ASN A 112 -4.77 8.36 6.82
C ASN A 112 -3.45 8.56 6.05
N LEU A 113 -3.18 7.79 4.98
CA LEU A 113 -2.00 7.99 4.13
C LEU A 113 -2.07 9.32 3.38
N GLN A 114 -3.24 9.66 2.83
CA GLN A 114 -3.42 10.92 2.10
C GLN A 114 -4.89 11.36 2.21
N PRO A 115 -5.26 12.19 3.19
CA PRO A 115 -6.63 12.67 3.35
C PRO A 115 -7.15 13.35 2.08
N GLY A 116 -8.33 12.94 1.63
CA GLY A 116 -9.01 13.55 0.48
C GLY A 116 -8.60 13.03 -0.90
N LEU A 117 -7.51 12.28 -1.03
CA LEU A 117 -6.99 11.87 -2.35
C LEU A 117 -7.92 10.87 -3.07
N LEU A 118 -8.42 9.88 -2.35
CA LEU A 118 -9.27 8.82 -2.90
C LEU A 118 -10.72 8.93 -2.42
N THR A 119 -11.03 9.85 -1.54
CA THR A 119 -12.35 9.99 -0.90
C THR A 119 -13.50 10.05 -1.91
N PRO A 120 -13.46 10.83 -3.02
CA PRO A 120 -14.56 10.87 -3.98
C PRO A 120 -14.86 9.52 -4.64
N HIS A 121 -13.84 8.69 -4.81
CA HIS A 121 -13.95 7.39 -5.46
C HIS A 121 -14.30 6.27 -4.48
N ILE A 122 -13.87 6.39 -3.24
CA ILE A 122 -14.06 5.37 -2.19
C ILE A 122 -15.38 5.58 -1.42
N ALA A 123 -15.85 6.81 -1.24
CA ALA A 123 -17.07 7.10 -0.49
C ALA A 123 -18.32 6.32 -0.97
N PRO A 124 -18.58 6.13 -2.28
CA PRO A 124 -19.70 5.31 -2.73
C PRO A 124 -19.54 3.82 -2.37
N LEU A 125 -18.29 3.30 -2.38
CA LEU A 125 -17.98 1.95 -1.98
C LEU A 125 -18.17 1.78 -0.46
N GLN A 126 -17.70 2.74 0.33
CA GLN A 126 -17.86 2.77 1.77
C GLN A 126 -19.34 2.66 2.17
N SER A 127 -20.20 3.51 1.61
CA SER A 127 -21.64 3.48 1.92
C SER A 127 -22.28 2.13 1.61
N ARG A 128 -21.81 1.43 0.55
CA ARG A 128 -22.28 0.07 0.23
C ARG A 128 -21.79 -0.96 1.22
N ILE A 129 -20.53 -0.89 1.65
CA ILE A 129 -19.96 -1.81 2.64
C ILE A 129 -20.63 -1.60 4.01
N GLU A 130 -20.85 -0.35 4.40
CA GLU A 130 -21.59 0.00 5.62
C GLU A 130 -23.03 -0.53 5.61
N ALA A 131 -23.70 -0.44 4.47
CA ALA A 131 -25.03 -0.99 4.29
C ALA A 131 -25.08 -2.53 4.38
N LEU A 132 -24.01 -3.22 3.99
CA LEU A 132 -23.89 -4.69 4.11
C LEU A 132 -23.69 -5.14 5.55
N LEU A 133 -22.90 -4.40 6.35
CA LEU A 133 -22.63 -4.70 7.75
C LEU A 133 -23.86 -4.47 8.65
N GLY A 134 -24.82 -3.69 8.18
CA GLY A 134 -26.06 -3.39 8.94
C GLY A 134 -25.80 -2.53 10.17
N LYS A 135 -26.80 -2.50 11.09
CA LYS A 135 -26.73 -1.76 12.36
C LYS A 135 -26.09 -2.60 13.50
N GLY A 136 -25.31 -3.63 13.18
CA GLY A 136 -24.69 -4.52 14.16
C GLY A 136 -23.52 -3.87 14.92
N ASP A 137 -23.00 -4.59 15.91
CA ASP A 137 -22.02 -4.13 16.92
C ASP A 137 -20.67 -3.63 16.40
N HIS A 138 -20.42 -3.70 15.09
CA HIS A 138 -19.16 -3.32 14.44
C HIS A 138 -19.37 -2.31 13.31
N ALA A 139 -20.16 -1.27 13.56
CA ALA A 139 -20.36 -0.18 12.60
C ALA A 139 -18.99 0.39 12.14
N ALA A 140 -18.90 0.82 10.87
CA ALA A 140 -17.69 1.43 10.30
C ALA A 140 -17.09 2.53 11.19
N THR A 141 -17.94 3.28 11.89
CA THR A 141 -17.56 4.26 12.91
C THR A 141 -16.71 3.68 14.05
N GLU A 142 -16.92 2.43 14.46
CA GLU A 142 -16.12 1.79 15.49
C GLU A 142 -14.73 1.37 14.97
N VAL A 143 -14.63 0.94 13.72
CA VAL A 143 -13.34 0.65 13.09
C VAL A 143 -12.47 1.91 13.03
N HIS A 144 -13.03 3.04 12.58
CA HIS A 144 -12.33 4.34 12.53
C HIS A 144 -11.92 4.86 13.91
N LYS A 145 -12.69 4.58 14.97
CA LYS A 145 -12.33 4.97 16.33
C LYS A 145 -11.20 4.12 16.91
N ARG A 146 -11.13 2.84 16.57
CA ARG A 146 -10.21 1.86 17.16
C ARG A 146 -8.92 1.68 16.38
N ILE A 147 -8.92 1.94 15.07
CA ILE A 147 -7.74 1.86 14.20
C ILE A 147 -7.39 3.27 13.78
N ARG A 148 -6.32 3.81 14.36
CA ARG A 148 -5.83 5.17 14.07
C ARG A 148 -4.39 5.15 13.65
N LEU A 149 -4.08 5.79 12.53
CA LEU A 149 -2.73 6.10 12.12
C LEU A 149 -2.39 7.53 12.59
N LEU A 150 -1.51 7.64 13.58
CA LEU A 150 -1.07 8.95 14.06
C LEU A 150 0.12 9.42 13.23
N ARG A 151 -0.10 10.44 12.44
CA ARG A 151 0.96 11.09 11.65
C ARG A 151 1.57 12.22 12.48
N GLN A 152 2.89 12.17 12.64
CA GLN A 152 3.64 13.22 13.32
C GLN A 152 4.59 13.89 12.33
N ALA A 153 4.68 15.23 12.41
CA ALA A 153 5.49 16.07 11.53
C ALA A 153 5.21 15.86 10.02
N ALA A 154 4.02 15.33 9.69
CA ALA A 154 3.62 15.08 8.32
C ALA A 154 3.24 16.38 7.59
N ARG A 155 3.59 16.47 6.32
CA ARG A 155 3.12 17.55 5.46
C ARG A 155 1.69 17.27 5.02
N THR A 156 0.78 18.20 5.30
CA THR A 156 -0.65 18.12 4.93
C THR A 156 -0.92 18.69 3.54
N VAL A 157 -0.03 18.46 2.58
CA VAL A 157 -0.24 18.96 1.21
C VAL A 157 -0.89 17.87 0.39
N VAL A 158 -2.12 18.11 -0.07
CA VAL A 158 -2.76 17.26 -1.09
C VAL A 158 -2.13 17.63 -2.43
N PRO A 159 -1.48 16.68 -3.13
CA PRO A 159 -0.88 16.99 -4.43
C PRO A 159 -1.98 17.32 -5.44
N GLN A 160 -2.05 18.59 -5.87
CA GLN A 160 -3.08 19.09 -6.79
C GLN A 160 -3.17 18.31 -8.10
N HIS A 161 -2.09 17.67 -8.51
CA HIS A 161 -2.00 16.98 -9.80
C HIS A 161 -1.94 15.45 -9.67
N PHE A 162 -2.31 14.89 -8.50
CA PHE A 162 -2.21 13.45 -8.29
C PHE A 162 -3.04 12.64 -9.28
N GLU A 163 -4.28 13.05 -9.55
CA GLU A 163 -5.15 12.36 -10.51
C GLU A 163 -4.57 12.37 -11.93
N THR A 164 -4.10 13.53 -12.39
CA THR A 164 -3.49 13.67 -13.72
C THR A 164 -2.25 12.80 -13.85
N VAL A 165 -1.40 12.80 -12.79
CA VAL A 165 -0.16 12.02 -12.78
C VAL A 165 -0.45 10.53 -12.69
N SER A 166 -1.36 10.10 -11.83
CA SER A 166 -1.74 8.68 -11.68
C SER A 166 -2.39 8.14 -12.97
N HIS A 167 -3.26 8.93 -13.60
CA HIS A 167 -3.83 8.58 -14.90
C HIS A 167 -2.74 8.41 -15.96
N ALA A 168 -1.77 9.33 -16.05
CA ALA A 168 -0.67 9.24 -17.00
C ALA A 168 0.22 8.00 -16.78
N VAL A 169 0.49 7.63 -15.52
CA VAL A 169 1.20 6.40 -15.17
C VAL A 169 0.47 5.17 -15.69
N LEU A 170 -0.84 5.07 -15.41
CA LEU A 170 -1.66 3.92 -15.78
C LEU A 170 -1.93 3.84 -17.28
N ALA A 171 -2.22 4.99 -17.93
CA ALA A 171 -2.45 5.08 -19.36
C ALA A 171 -1.15 5.02 -20.21
N ARG A 172 0.03 4.99 -19.57
CA ARG A 172 1.34 4.97 -20.23
C ARG A 172 1.52 6.14 -21.22
N ARG A 173 1.16 7.36 -20.77
CA ARG A 173 1.22 8.59 -21.57
C ARG A 173 2.26 9.55 -20.98
N ARG A 174 2.85 10.39 -21.83
CA ARG A 174 3.78 11.45 -21.38
C ARG A 174 3.05 12.56 -20.65
N LEU A 175 3.78 13.24 -19.78
CA LEU A 175 3.35 14.46 -19.10
C LEU A 175 4.28 15.62 -19.44
N ASN A 176 3.70 16.80 -19.60
CA ASN A 176 4.40 18.05 -19.45
C ASN A 176 4.18 18.57 -18.03
N ILE A 177 5.25 18.73 -17.25
CA ILE A 177 5.18 19.20 -15.86
C ILE A 177 5.97 20.50 -15.67
N LEU A 178 5.43 21.43 -14.90
CA LEU A 178 6.18 22.57 -14.37
C LEU A 178 6.65 22.21 -12.96
N HIS A 179 7.91 21.79 -12.84
CA HIS A 179 8.51 21.33 -11.59
C HIS A 179 9.30 22.44 -10.91
N TYR A 180 8.97 22.74 -9.65
CA TYR A 180 9.68 23.69 -8.81
C TYR A 180 10.85 23.02 -8.05
N ASN A 181 12.05 23.50 -8.28
CA ASN A 181 13.26 23.10 -7.56
C ASN A 181 13.47 24.00 -6.34
N ARG A 182 13.27 23.48 -5.15
CA ARG A 182 13.39 24.25 -3.89
C ARG A 182 14.81 24.75 -3.63
N THR A 183 15.83 23.97 -3.97
CA THR A 183 17.22 24.33 -3.74
C THR A 183 17.66 25.51 -4.60
N ARG A 184 17.18 25.57 -5.84
CA ARG A 184 17.52 26.63 -6.80
C ARG A 184 16.50 27.76 -6.83
N ASN A 185 15.35 27.58 -6.13
CA ASN A 185 14.22 28.52 -6.16
C ASN A 185 13.72 28.84 -7.58
N GLU A 186 13.69 27.86 -8.46
CA GLU A 186 13.30 28.00 -9.87
C GLU A 186 12.26 26.95 -10.26
N ALA A 187 11.37 27.30 -11.19
CA ALA A 187 10.44 26.35 -11.80
C ALA A 187 10.83 26.09 -13.25
N ILE A 188 10.96 24.83 -13.62
CA ILE A 188 11.41 24.42 -14.96
C ILE A 188 10.33 23.49 -15.54
N GLU A 189 9.98 23.78 -16.79
CA GLU A 189 9.10 22.93 -17.58
C GLU A 189 9.85 21.70 -18.07
N ARG A 190 9.21 20.53 -17.97
CA ARG A 190 9.82 19.26 -18.34
C ARG A 190 8.80 18.35 -18.98
N GLU A 191 9.19 17.73 -20.07
CA GLU A 191 8.51 16.57 -20.60
C GLU A 191 9.06 15.32 -19.90
N VAL A 192 8.16 14.48 -19.38
CA VAL A 192 8.53 13.28 -18.66
C VAL A 192 7.69 12.08 -19.12
N SER A 193 8.27 10.88 -19.08
CA SER A 193 7.57 9.62 -19.27
C SER A 193 7.39 8.95 -17.89
N PRO A 194 6.19 9.00 -17.31
CA PRO A 194 5.88 8.42 -16.02
C PRO A 194 6.16 6.92 -15.99
N GLN A 195 6.76 6.43 -14.90
CA GLN A 195 7.03 5.01 -14.70
C GLN A 195 6.19 4.45 -13.55
N ARG A 196 6.30 5.05 -12.37
CA ARG A 196 5.57 4.63 -11.16
C ARG A 196 5.36 5.79 -10.19
N LEU A 197 4.35 5.66 -9.33
CA LEU A 197 4.15 6.50 -8.15
C LEU A 197 4.71 5.79 -6.92
N VAL A 198 5.45 6.53 -6.10
CA VAL A 198 6.06 6.03 -4.87
C VAL A 198 5.61 6.89 -3.70
N HIS A 199 5.05 6.26 -2.66
CA HIS A 199 4.83 6.93 -1.39
C HIS A 199 6.03 6.65 -0.48
N TYR A 200 6.79 7.70 -0.16
CA TYR A 200 7.96 7.61 0.69
C TYR A 200 7.84 8.59 1.86
N ARG A 201 7.93 8.07 3.06
CA ARG A 201 7.62 8.82 4.30
C ARG A 201 6.21 9.42 4.18
N ASP A 202 6.07 10.73 4.21
CA ASP A 202 4.76 11.41 4.14
C ASP A 202 4.50 12.11 2.80
N ASN A 203 5.24 11.74 1.75
CA ASN A 203 5.14 12.40 0.45
C ASN A 203 4.99 11.41 -0.70
N TRP A 204 4.30 11.87 -1.75
CA TRP A 204 4.21 11.18 -3.02
C TRP A 204 5.28 11.66 -3.98
N TYR A 205 5.85 10.73 -4.70
CA TYR A 205 6.87 10.96 -5.71
C TYR A 205 6.50 10.28 -7.02
N LEU A 206 6.89 10.92 -8.12
CA LEU A 206 6.79 10.37 -9.47
C LEU A 206 8.19 9.96 -9.94
N ASP A 207 8.41 8.68 -10.14
CA ASP A 207 9.56 8.19 -10.87
C ASP A 207 9.26 8.27 -12.35
N ALA A 208 10.09 8.98 -13.10
CA ALA A 208 9.88 9.20 -14.52
C ALA A 208 11.20 9.33 -15.29
N TRP A 209 11.18 8.96 -16.57
CA TRP A 209 12.21 9.34 -17.51
C TRP A 209 12.03 10.81 -17.87
N CYS A 210 13.03 11.64 -17.61
CA CYS A 210 13.04 13.06 -17.96
C CYS A 210 13.70 13.24 -19.33
N HIS A 211 12.91 13.70 -20.31
CA HIS A 211 13.42 13.91 -21.69
C HIS A 211 14.44 15.05 -21.76
N LEU A 212 14.31 16.08 -20.91
CA LEU A 212 15.28 17.18 -20.85
C LEU A 212 16.66 16.74 -20.32
N ARG A 213 16.69 15.74 -19.43
CA ARG A 213 17.93 15.28 -18.79
C ARG A 213 18.37 13.90 -19.24
N GLU A 214 17.63 13.29 -20.17
CA GLU A 214 17.89 11.97 -20.75
C GLU A 214 18.19 10.88 -19.70
N GLY A 215 17.37 10.85 -18.64
CA GLY A 215 17.58 9.90 -17.55
C GLY A 215 16.41 9.82 -16.59
N VAL A 216 16.43 8.77 -15.77
CA VAL A 216 15.44 8.57 -14.70
C VAL A 216 15.61 9.64 -13.62
N ARG A 217 14.50 10.19 -13.16
CA ARG A 217 14.44 11.18 -12.07
C ARG A 217 13.21 10.93 -11.20
N CYS A 218 13.34 11.29 -9.95
CA CYS A 218 12.28 11.29 -8.97
C CYS A 218 11.79 12.73 -8.74
N PHE A 219 10.48 12.95 -8.87
CA PHE A 219 9.85 14.26 -8.72
C PHE A 219 8.85 14.23 -7.56
N ALA A 220 9.06 15.05 -6.55
CA ALA A 220 8.05 15.23 -5.50
C ALA A 220 6.76 15.81 -6.09
N LEU A 221 5.62 15.16 -5.90
CA LEU A 221 4.35 15.61 -6.46
C LEU A 221 3.96 17.00 -5.96
N GLU A 222 4.24 17.32 -4.71
CA GLU A 222 3.99 18.64 -4.11
C GLU A 222 4.78 19.76 -4.78
N SER A 223 5.85 19.42 -5.50
CA SER A 223 6.68 20.37 -6.24
C SER A 223 6.24 20.54 -7.70
N ILE A 224 5.24 19.80 -8.15
CA ILE A 224 4.64 19.96 -9.49
C ILE A 224 3.57 21.04 -9.42
N ARG A 225 3.83 22.20 -10.05
CA ARG A 225 2.91 23.33 -10.08
C ARG A 225 1.89 23.27 -11.23
N ARG A 226 2.21 22.50 -12.29
CA ARG A 226 1.34 22.22 -13.42
C ARG A 226 1.66 20.84 -13.97
N ALA A 227 0.64 20.09 -14.36
CA ALA A 227 0.76 18.84 -15.06
C ALA A 227 -0.27 18.78 -16.18
N ALA A 228 0.16 18.44 -17.38
CA ALA A 228 -0.69 18.26 -18.55
C ALA A 228 -0.36 16.93 -19.22
N LEU A 229 -1.40 16.16 -19.53
CA LEU A 229 -1.27 14.90 -20.26
C LEU A 229 -0.94 15.22 -21.73
N LEU A 230 0.03 14.49 -22.28
CA LEU A 230 0.39 14.58 -23.69
C LEU A 230 -0.14 13.37 -24.46
N ASP A 231 -0.40 13.56 -25.77
CA ASP A 231 -0.86 12.47 -26.63
C ASP A 231 0.23 11.45 -26.98
N ALA A 232 1.48 11.76 -26.69
CA ALA A 232 2.62 10.90 -26.94
C ALA A 232 2.69 9.73 -25.93
N PRO A 233 3.05 8.50 -26.38
CA PRO A 233 3.25 7.36 -25.51
C PRO A 233 4.47 7.57 -24.60
N ALA A 234 4.38 7.11 -23.37
CA ALA A 234 5.50 7.16 -22.44
C ALA A 234 6.62 6.19 -22.88
N ARG A 235 7.86 6.64 -22.78
CA ARG A 235 9.03 5.76 -22.89
C ARG A 235 8.98 4.74 -21.75
N ASN A 236 9.16 3.47 -22.07
CA ASN A 236 9.27 2.43 -21.07
C ASN A 236 10.71 2.30 -20.55
N VAL A 237 10.87 2.21 -19.25
CA VAL A 237 12.14 1.91 -18.58
C VAL A 237 11.95 0.59 -17.83
N SER A 238 12.90 -0.33 -17.96
CA SER A 238 12.80 -1.62 -17.29
C SER A 238 12.84 -1.46 -15.78
N GLU A 239 12.17 -2.36 -15.07
CA GLU A 239 12.12 -2.34 -13.62
C GLU A 239 13.51 -2.52 -13.00
N THR A 240 14.39 -3.30 -13.65
CA THR A 240 15.78 -3.45 -13.24
C THR A 240 16.50 -2.10 -13.21
N VAL A 241 16.40 -1.32 -14.30
CA VAL A 241 17.02 0.01 -14.38
C VAL A 241 16.39 0.97 -13.35
N LEU A 242 15.07 0.94 -13.18
CA LEU A 242 14.41 1.75 -12.15
C LEU A 242 14.91 1.43 -10.74
N ASN A 243 15.08 0.16 -10.43
CA ASN A 243 15.56 -0.28 -9.12
C ASN A 243 17.05 0.01 -8.92
N GLU A 244 17.87 -0.07 -9.95
CA GLU A 244 19.28 0.31 -9.87
C GLU A 244 19.46 1.82 -9.66
N GLU A 245 18.69 2.65 -10.38
CA GLU A 245 18.81 4.11 -10.35
C GLU A 245 18.08 4.75 -9.15
N LEU A 246 17.02 4.11 -8.62
CA LEU A 246 16.16 4.71 -7.61
C LEU A 246 16.08 3.90 -6.30
N GLY A 247 16.45 2.63 -6.31
CA GLY A 247 16.33 1.75 -5.16
C GLY A 247 17.64 1.30 -4.54
N SER A 248 18.78 1.68 -5.11
CA SER A 248 20.09 1.19 -4.67
C SER A 248 20.76 2.07 -3.60
N SER A 249 20.20 3.25 -3.30
CA SER A 249 20.74 4.24 -2.38
C SER A 249 19.78 4.54 -1.24
N TYR A 250 20.31 4.86 -0.07
CA TYR A 250 19.49 5.31 1.06
C TYR A 250 18.74 6.60 0.74
N GLY A 251 17.43 6.61 1.05
CA GLY A 251 16.56 7.76 0.80
C GLY A 251 15.91 7.75 -0.59
N ILE A 252 15.28 8.87 -0.94
CA ILE A 252 14.51 9.03 -2.19
C ILE A 252 15.37 9.58 -3.35
N PHE A 253 16.65 9.80 -3.15
CA PHE A 253 17.53 10.39 -4.15
C PHE A 253 17.91 9.39 -5.24
N THR A 254 17.93 9.88 -6.50
CA THR A 254 18.30 9.10 -7.68
C THR A 254 19.79 8.85 -7.78
N GLY A 255 20.16 7.69 -8.28
CA GLY A 255 21.51 7.28 -8.60
C GLY A 255 21.99 6.10 -7.78
N LYS A 256 22.87 5.30 -8.39
CA LYS A 256 23.45 4.13 -7.75
C LYS A 256 24.28 4.51 -6.53
N ALA A 257 24.13 3.78 -5.44
CA ALA A 257 24.97 3.97 -4.25
C ALA A 257 26.45 3.74 -4.61
N ASP A 258 27.29 4.67 -4.20
CA ASP A 258 28.74 4.65 -4.43
C ASP A 258 29.54 4.67 -3.11
N LYS A 259 28.83 4.76 -1.98
CA LYS A 259 29.40 4.83 -0.63
C LYS A 259 28.67 3.89 0.32
N ILE A 260 29.35 3.48 1.40
CA ILE A 260 28.77 2.71 2.49
C ILE A 260 29.03 3.46 3.79
N ALA A 261 27.97 3.80 4.50
CA ALA A 261 28.05 4.31 5.86
C ALA A 261 28.16 3.13 6.83
N LYS A 262 29.12 3.21 7.76
CA LYS A 262 29.23 2.29 8.90
C LYS A 262 28.89 3.05 10.17
N LEU A 263 27.81 2.63 10.80
CA LEU A 263 27.25 3.22 12.01
C LEU A 263 27.40 2.24 13.16
N ARG A 264 27.69 2.75 14.36
CA ARG A 264 27.77 1.98 15.60
C ARG A 264 26.80 2.57 16.62
N PHE A 265 25.82 1.79 17.04
CA PHE A 265 24.83 2.20 18.02
C PHE A 265 25.18 1.61 19.39
N THR A 266 24.94 2.35 20.47
CA THR A 266 25.12 1.87 21.84
C THR A 266 24.25 0.63 22.11
N PRO A 267 24.63 -0.24 23.08
CA PRO A 267 23.83 -1.42 23.43
C PRO A 267 22.40 -1.09 23.85
N GLU A 268 22.18 0.07 24.44
CA GLU A 268 20.84 0.55 24.78
C GLU A 268 20.03 0.88 23.53
N ARG A 269 20.60 1.64 22.60
CA ARG A 269 19.92 2.04 21.37
C ARG A 269 19.72 0.87 20.40
N ALA A 270 20.64 -0.09 20.42
CA ALA A 270 20.57 -1.30 19.64
C ALA A 270 19.25 -2.08 19.83
N ARG A 271 18.65 -2.04 21.02
CA ARG A 271 17.38 -2.69 21.32
C ARG A 271 16.24 -2.21 20.43
N TRP A 272 16.32 -0.98 19.93
CA TRP A 272 15.32 -0.35 19.06
C TRP A 272 15.72 -0.46 17.58
N VAL A 273 16.95 -0.06 17.27
CA VAL A 273 17.42 0.07 15.88
C VAL A 273 17.66 -1.28 15.21
N ALA A 274 18.00 -2.34 15.97
CA ALA A 274 18.24 -3.66 15.41
C ALA A 274 17.01 -4.29 14.72
N GLY A 275 15.80 -3.83 15.06
CA GLY A 275 14.56 -4.22 14.39
C GLY A 275 14.19 -3.37 13.17
N GLU A 276 14.96 -2.31 12.88
CA GLU A 276 14.68 -1.40 11.78
C GLU A 276 15.35 -1.85 10.48
N THR A 277 14.66 -1.69 9.36
CA THR A 277 15.25 -1.86 8.03
C THR A 277 15.48 -0.47 7.42
N TRP A 278 16.73 -0.03 7.45
CA TRP A 278 17.14 1.24 6.85
C TRP A 278 17.31 1.13 5.34
N HIS A 279 17.82 -0.01 4.87
CA HIS A 279 17.99 -0.28 3.45
C HIS A 279 17.88 -1.78 3.17
N PRO A 280 17.28 -2.23 2.04
CA PRO A 280 17.17 -3.65 1.72
C PRO A 280 18.51 -4.42 1.67
N GLN A 281 19.59 -3.73 1.34
CA GLN A 281 20.95 -4.29 1.25
C GLN A 281 21.82 -3.93 2.46
N GLN A 282 21.22 -3.49 3.58
CA GLN A 282 21.97 -3.23 4.81
C GLN A 282 22.65 -4.50 5.32
N LYS A 283 23.81 -4.33 5.94
CA LYS A 283 24.48 -5.40 6.69
C LYS A 283 24.53 -5.02 8.15
N THR A 284 24.27 -6.00 9.01
CA THR A 284 24.16 -5.76 10.45
C THR A 284 24.92 -6.83 11.22
N THR A 285 25.53 -6.43 12.32
CA THR A 285 26.19 -7.35 13.28
C THR A 285 26.22 -6.71 14.66
N PHE A 286 26.46 -7.52 15.70
CA PHE A 286 26.77 -7.05 17.03
C PHE A 286 28.24 -7.31 17.32
N ASP A 287 28.91 -6.38 17.98
CA ASP A 287 30.25 -6.61 18.51
C ASP A 287 30.22 -7.30 19.89
N ALA A 288 31.39 -7.62 20.43
CA ALA A 288 31.51 -8.35 21.68
C ALA A 288 30.98 -7.56 22.90
N GLU A 289 30.98 -6.25 22.81
CA GLU A 289 30.49 -5.33 23.84
C GLU A 289 28.99 -5.05 23.72
N GLY A 290 28.32 -5.62 22.71
CA GLY A 290 26.89 -5.48 22.49
C GLY A 290 26.47 -4.25 21.67
N TYR A 291 27.42 -3.52 21.07
CA TYR A 291 27.11 -2.45 20.13
C TYR A 291 26.57 -3.04 18.83
N TYR A 292 25.60 -2.33 18.24
CA TYR A 292 25.03 -2.71 16.96
C TYR A 292 25.71 -1.97 15.82
N LEU A 293 26.31 -2.72 14.92
CA LEU A 293 26.97 -2.21 13.73
C LEU A 293 26.03 -2.32 12.54
N LEU A 294 25.81 -1.21 11.84
CA LEU A 294 24.94 -1.10 10.69
C LEU A 294 25.70 -0.53 9.50
N GLU A 295 25.75 -1.26 8.40
CA GLU A 295 26.28 -0.79 7.12
C GLU A 295 25.13 -0.46 6.17
N VAL A 296 25.09 0.78 5.66
CA VAL A 296 24.02 1.29 4.77
C VAL A 296 24.64 1.84 3.50
N PRO A 297 24.25 1.32 2.31
CA PRO A 297 24.67 1.90 1.05
C PRO A 297 23.95 3.23 0.80
N TYR A 298 24.68 4.27 0.39
CA TYR A 298 24.14 5.58 0.10
C TYR A 298 24.90 6.29 -1.01
N ARG A 299 24.28 7.31 -1.60
CA ARG A 299 24.89 8.25 -2.55
C ARG A 299 24.87 9.67 -1.98
N GLU A 300 23.69 10.18 -1.73
CA GLU A 300 23.48 11.48 -1.10
C GLU A 300 23.27 11.29 0.42
N ASP A 301 23.95 12.13 1.19
CA ASP A 301 23.98 11.95 2.65
C ASP A 301 22.91 12.74 3.41
N GLN A 302 22.10 13.55 2.74
CA GLN A 302 21.19 14.49 3.38
C GLN A 302 20.19 13.79 4.32
N GLU A 303 19.47 12.79 3.84
CA GLU A 303 18.51 12.05 4.65
C GLU A 303 19.20 11.17 5.68
N LEU A 304 20.32 10.53 5.31
CA LEU A 304 21.09 9.69 6.21
C LEU A 304 21.62 10.49 7.40
N VAL A 305 22.12 11.70 7.16
CA VAL A 305 22.57 12.61 8.21
C VAL A 305 21.44 12.99 9.16
N MET A 306 20.24 13.30 8.63
CA MET A 306 19.07 13.59 9.46
C MET A 306 18.68 12.41 10.35
N ASP A 307 18.69 11.20 9.79
CA ASP A 307 18.37 9.99 10.54
C ASP A 307 19.45 9.63 11.57
N ILE A 308 20.72 9.89 11.30
CA ILE A 308 21.78 9.76 12.28
C ILE A 308 21.58 10.75 13.42
N LEU A 309 21.37 12.03 13.11
CA LEU A 309 21.26 13.09 14.12
C LEU A 309 20.10 12.89 15.11
N LYS A 310 19.00 12.24 14.70
CA LYS A 310 17.86 11.94 15.60
C LYS A 310 18.24 11.03 16.78
N HIS A 311 19.35 10.28 16.67
CA HIS A 311 19.82 9.39 17.73
C HIS A 311 20.79 10.08 18.71
N GLY A 312 21.19 11.33 18.45
CA GLY A 312 22.05 12.09 19.33
C GLY A 312 23.37 11.37 19.65
N PRO A 313 23.74 11.22 20.94
CA PRO A 313 25.01 10.59 21.36
C PRO A 313 24.98 9.05 21.24
N GLU A 314 23.81 8.44 20.94
CA GLU A 314 23.62 7.00 20.92
C GLU A 314 24.12 6.34 19.61
N VAL A 315 24.66 7.13 18.67
CA VAL A 315 25.19 6.65 17.40
C VAL A 315 26.54 7.30 17.08
N GLU A 316 27.46 6.47 16.60
CA GLU A 316 28.77 6.90 16.11
C GLU A 316 28.88 6.56 14.61
N VAL A 317 29.38 7.49 13.81
CA VAL A 317 29.73 7.23 12.41
C VAL A 317 31.15 6.73 12.32
N LEU A 318 31.35 5.45 12.07
CA LEU A 318 32.69 4.86 11.95
C LEU A 318 33.34 5.22 10.61
N SER A 319 32.58 5.18 9.53
CA SER A 319 33.03 5.54 8.17
C SER A 319 31.87 5.95 7.27
N PRO A 320 32.12 6.66 6.18
CA PRO A 320 33.38 7.26 5.78
C PRO A 320 33.72 8.55 6.57
N LYS A 321 34.97 8.97 6.52
CA LYS A 321 35.47 10.12 7.24
C LYS A 321 34.66 11.40 6.99
N GLY A 322 34.31 11.70 5.73
CA GLY A 322 33.54 12.90 5.41
C GLY A 322 32.14 12.92 6.03
N LEU A 323 31.45 11.78 6.10
CA LEU A 323 30.14 11.68 6.78
C LEU A 323 30.29 11.89 8.29
N ARG A 324 31.33 11.29 8.90
CA ARG A 324 31.63 11.46 10.32
C ARG A 324 31.90 12.93 10.68
N GLU A 325 32.76 13.60 9.89
CA GLU A 325 33.10 15.02 10.10
C GLU A 325 31.87 15.92 9.96
N LYS A 326 31.02 15.66 8.97
CA LYS A 326 29.77 16.41 8.76
C LYS A 326 28.81 16.27 9.94
N VAL A 327 28.58 15.05 10.43
CA VAL A 327 27.73 14.81 11.61
C VAL A 327 28.31 15.48 12.84
N ALA A 328 29.60 15.35 13.10
CA ALA A 328 30.29 16.01 14.23
C ALA A 328 30.17 17.53 14.16
N GLN A 329 30.33 18.13 12.99
CA GLN A 329 30.17 19.56 12.78
C GLN A 329 28.74 20.03 13.09
N LEU A 330 27.70 19.30 12.64
CA LEU A 330 26.32 19.64 12.92
C LEU A 330 25.98 19.56 14.41
N HIS A 331 26.46 18.54 15.11
CA HIS A 331 26.33 18.47 16.59
C HIS A 331 26.97 19.65 17.28
N LYS A 332 28.19 20.04 16.87
CA LYS A 332 28.89 21.20 17.41
C LYS A 332 28.10 22.50 17.17
N GLN A 333 27.57 22.70 15.97
CA GLN A 333 26.75 23.88 15.67
C GLN A 333 25.46 23.92 16.50
N ALA A 334 24.78 22.80 16.69
CA ALA A 334 23.59 22.72 17.53
C ALA A 334 23.89 23.08 18.99
N THR A 335 25.01 22.61 19.55
CA THR A 335 25.43 22.93 20.90
C THR A 335 25.75 24.43 21.06
N GLN A 336 26.44 25.03 20.09
CA GLN A 336 26.75 26.47 20.09
C GLN A 336 25.50 27.34 20.02
N GLN A 337 24.52 26.97 19.21
CA GLN A 337 23.23 27.70 19.14
C GLN A 337 22.47 27.63 20.45
N GLY A 338 22.43 26.46 21.11
CA GLY A 338 21.81 26.32 22.44
C GLY A 338 22.44 27.17 23.51
N GLN A 339 23.79 27.32 23.50
CA GLN A 339 24.52 28.18 24.44
C GLN A 339 24.29 29.68 24.22
N ASN A 340 24.11 30.10 22.95
CA ASN A 340 23.85 31.50 22.61
C ASN A 340 22.40 31.93 22.89
N SER A 341 21.44 31.03 22.89
CA SER A 341 20.03 31.30 23.20
C SER A 341 19.72 31.38 24.69
N GLY A 342 20.69 31.03 25.55
CA GLY A 342 20.58 31.12 27.01
C GLY A 342 21.15 32.42 27.62
N ARG A 343 21.52 33.37 26.77
CA ARG A 343 21.91 34.73 27.15
C ARG A 343 20.84 35.71 26.64
#